data_d901b9d521bae9b38f3ceaa0d57d4a45
#
_entry.id   d901b9d521bae9b38f3ceaa0d57d4a45
#
_cell.length_a   1.000
_cell.length_b   1.000
_cell.length_c   1.000
_cell.angle_alpha   90.00
_cell.angle_beta   90.00
_cell.angle_gamma   90.00
#
_symmetry.space_group_name_H-M   'P 1'
#
loop_
_entity.id
_entity.type
_entity.pdbx_description
1 polymer ?
#
loop_
_entity_poly.entity_id
_entity_poly.type
_entity_poly.pdbx_seq_one_letter_code
_entity_poly.pdbx_strand_id
1 'polypeptide(L)'
;MRKINLDLKNQSYDIRIGSDIINLSNVEKFVSNKEVLIVFDSAINGSRITQFKEMISKSTLKLELIEVDATEKNKSQKTLSKIHSILVENKFSRDCLVIGMGGGIVCDIAGFSAATYQRGVNFLLIPTTLLAQVDASVGGKTAINHPKGKNMIGAFHQPIGVIADTSFLQTLPEREISCGLSEMIKHGLINDINYFCWLEENIEQILRLEPKSIEEAIGKSIEIKTFYVKEDEKEANIRALLNFGHTFGHAIELIGEFKDYNHGEAVAIGMILALELSKRIGNISKQDCLRVRDLIEKAKIDTKIKNPINPADLYKGMMGDKKKKGDILNLVVLEELGNAKVSSGIDESLILEILNSSL
;
A
#
# COMPACT_ATOMS: atom_id res chain seq x y z
N MET A 1 -15.33 16.10 0.51
CA MET A 1 -15.15 14.80 -0.20
C MET A 1 -14.55 15.04 -1.56
N ARG A 2 -13.35 14.53 -1.81
CA ARG A 2 -12.65 14.52 -3.10
C ARG A 2 -12.99 13.24 -3.86
N LYS A 3 -13.05 13.30 -5.17
CA LYS A 3 -13.32 12.16 -6.04
C LYS A 3 -12.24 12.11 -7.13
N ILE A 4 -11.57 10.97 -7.22
CA ILE A 4 -10.56 10.68 -8.26
C ILE A 4 -11.07 9.49 -9.07
N ASN A 5 -11.05 9.58 -10.38
CA ASN A 5 -11.44 8.49 -11.25
C ASN A 5 -10.18 7.80 -11.80
N LEU A 6 -10.05 6.50 -11.59
CA LEU A 6 -9.06 5.68 -12.26
C LEU A 6 -9.69 5.06 -13.49
N ASP A 7 -9.33 5.60 -14.64
CA ASP A 7 -9.80 5.15 -15.94
C ASP A 7 -8.82 4.14 -16.55
N LEU A 8 -9.21 2.89 -16.58
CA LEU A 8 -8.49 1.80 -17.20
C LEU A 8 -9.24 1.31 -18.45
N LYS A 9 -8.54 0.78 -19.43
CA LYS A 9 -9.10 0.37 -20.73
C LYS A 9 -10.33 -0.53 -20.62
N ASN A 10 -10.34 -1.43 -19.63
CA ASN A 10 -11.38 -2.45 -19.47
C ASN A 10 -12.29 -2.22 -18.27
N GLN A 11 -11.90 -1.35 -17.35
CA GLN A 11 -12.63 -1.10 -16.11
C GLN A 11 -12.23 0.25 -15.53
N SER A 12 -13.20 1.07 -15.17
CA SER A 12 -12.97 2.35 -14.50
C SER A 12 -13.69 2.36 -13.17
N TYR A 13 -13.08 2.99 -12.17
CA TYR A 13 -13.73 3.13 -10.87
C TYR A 13 -13.36 4.44 -10.18
N ASP A 14 -14.23 4.83 -9.24
CA ASP A 14 -14.05 6.05 -8.44
C ASP A 14 -13.36 5.73 -7.11
N ILE A 15 -12.41 6.57 -6.74
CA ILE A 15 -11.79 6.63 -5.42
C ILE A 15 -12.36 7.89 -4.74
N ARG A 16 -13.08 7.71 -3.64
CA ARG A 16 -13.69 8.78 -2.85
C ARG A 16 -12.90 8.96 -1.57
N ILE A 17 -12.57 10.21 -1.23
CA ILE A 17 -11.73 10.57 -0.09
C ILE A 17 -12.46 11.65 0.71
N GLY A 18 -12.52 11.50 2.02
CA GLY A 18 -13.09 12.50 2.93
C GLY A 18 -13.34 11.95 4.31
N SER A 19 -13.77 12.80 5.24
CA SER A 19 -14.15 12.38 6.60
C SER A 19 -15.64 12.06 6.66
N ASP A 20 -15.99 10.98 7.38
CA ASP A 20 -17.36 10.52 7.61
C ASP A 20 -18.18 10.33 6.31
N ILE A 21 -17.51 9.84 5.28
CA ILE A 21 -18.13 9.62 3.97
C ILE A 21 -18.75 8.23 3.79
N ILE A 22 -18.60 7.35 4.79
CA ILE A 22 -19.27 6.04 4.80
C ILE A 22 -20.71 6.24 5.27
N ASN A 23 -21.57 6.52 4.30
CA ASN A 23 -23.00 6.68 4.48
C ASN A 23 -23.75 5.97 3.35
N LEU A 24 -25.08 5.77 3.54
CA LEU A 24 -25.88 5.01 2.59
C LEU A 24 -25.81 5.59 1.17
N SER A 25 -25.85 6.91 1.00
CA SER A 25 -25.81 7.56 -0.33
C SER A 25 -24.52 7.27 -1.11
N ASN A 26 -23.41 7.03 -0.40
CA ASN A 26 -22.13 6.69 -1.02
C ASN A 26 -21.93 5.19 -1.28
N VAL A 27 -22.61 4.33 -0.52
CA VAL A 27 -22.43 2.88 -0.57
C VAL A 27 -23.57 2.16 -1.30
N GLU A 28 -24.80 2.70 -1.26
CA GLU A 28 -26.02 2.07 -1.74
C GLU A 28 -25.91 1.56 -3.19
N LYS A 29 -25.34 2.37 -4.09
CA LYS A 29 -25.18 1.97 -5.50
C LYS A 29 -24.38 0.67 -5.71
N PHE A 30 -23.54 0.29 -4.74
CA PHE A 30 -22.72 -0.91 -4.80
C PHE A 30 -23.41 -2.13 -4.20
N VAL A 31 -24.21 -1.91 -3.14
CA VAL A 31 -24.79 -2.98 -2.32
C VAL A 31 -26.26 -3.28 -2.66
N SER A 32 -26.96 -2.34 -3.32
CA SER A 32 -28.39 -2.48 -3.60
C SER A 32 -28.69 -3.72 -4.43
N ASN A 33 -29.59 -4.55 -3.93
CA ASN A 33 -29.99 -5.84 -4.53
C ASN A 33 -28.81 -6.79 -4.78
N LYS A 34 -27.77 -6.76 -3.92
CA LYS A 34 -26.63 -7.67 -3.98
C LYS A 34 -26.57 -8.58 -2.76
N GLU A 35 -25.99 -9.76 -2.95
CA GLU A 35 -25.48 -10.58 -1.87
C GLU A 35 -24.12 -10.03 -1.48
N VAL A 36 -23.91 -9.68 -0.22
CA VAL A 36 -22.71 -8.97 0.24
C VAL A 36 -21.99 -9.79 1.30
N LEU A 37 -20.68 -10.00 1.12
CA LEU A 37 -19.78 -10.49 2.15
C LEU A 37 -18.86 -9.34 2.59
N ILE A 38 -18.84 -9.01 3.88
CA ILE A 38 -17.89 -8.05 4.46
C ILE A 38 -16.73 -8.84 5.07
N VAL A 39 -15.52 -8.61 4.57
CA VAL A 39 -14.26 -9.07 5.16
C VAL A 39 -13.66 -7.88 5.89
N PHE A 40 -13.55 -7.93 7.22
CA PHE A 40 -13.11 -6.78 8.00
C PHE A 40 -11.99 -7.12 8.99
N ASP A 41 -11.17 -6.10 9.30
CA ASP A 41 -10.09 -6.21 10.26
C ASP A 41 -10.62 -6.22 11.68
N SER A 42 -10.17 -7.18 12.50
CA SER A 42 -10.50 -7.28 13.92
C SER A 42 -10.10 -6.06 14.76
N ALA A 43 -9.14 -5.26 14.27
CA ALA A 43 -8.72 -4.02 14.92
C ALA A 43 -9.75 -2.87 14.77
N ILE A 44 -10.72 -2.99 13.88
CA ILE A 44 -11.76 -1.97 13.71
C ILE A 44 -12.73 -2.03 14.88
N ASN A 45 -13.06 -0.87 15.44
CA ASN A 45 -14.05 -0.79 16.52
C ASN A 45 -15.37 -1.47 16.11
N GLY A 46 -15.82 -2.45 16.91
CA GLY A 46 -17.00 -3.24 16.63
C GLY A 46 -18.28 -2.42 16.43
N SER A 47 -18.41 -1.24 17.09
CA SER A 47 -19.55 -0.35 16.87
C SER A 47 -19.60 0.20 15.44
N ARG A 48 -18.47 0.50 14.83
CA ARG A 48 -18.40 0.95 13.40
C ARG A 48 -18.83 -0.17 12.45
N ILE A 49 -18.42 -1.40 12.71
CA ILE A 49 -18.84 -2.57 11.91
C ILE A 49 -20.35 -2.81 12.05
N THR A 50 -20.87 -2.73 13.29
CA THR A 50 -22.30 -2.87 13.54
C THR A 50 -23.11 -1.79 12.82
N GLN A 51 -22.72 -0.53 12.94
CA GLN A 51 -23.36 0.60 12.25
C GLN A 51 -23.34 0.42 10.72
N PHE A 52 -22.21 0.01 10.16
CA PHE A 52 -22.08 -0.23 8.74
C PHE A 52 -23.00 -1.38 8.29
N LYS A 53 -23.01 -2.50 9.02
CA LYS A 53 -23.92 -3.64 8.81
C LYS A 53 -25.38 -3.20 8.81
N GLU A 54 -25.83 -2.49 9.83
CA GLU A 54 -27.21 -2.00 9.97
C GLU A 54 -27.60 -1.06 8.83
N MET A 55 -26.68 -0.18 8.44
CA MET A 55 -26.88 0.79 7.37
C MET A 55 -27.17 0.12 6.01
N ILE A 56 -26.45 -0.95 5.66
CA ILE A 56 -26.61 -1.60 4.34
C ILE A 56 -27.58 -2.76 4.35
N SER A 57 -27.94 -3.32 5.52
CA SER A 57 -28.75 -4.54 5.64
C SER A 57 -30.09 -4.48 4.92
N LYS A 58 -30.73 -3.29 4.88
CA LYS A 58 -32.04 -3.13 4.21
C LYS A 58 -31.95 -3.05 2.70
N SER A 59 -30.77 -2.77 2.16
CA SER A 59 -30.53 -2.63 0.71
C SER A 59 -29.94 -3.90 0.10
N THR A 60 -29.49 -4.86 0.93
CA THR A 60 -28.87 -6.11 0.48
C THR A 60 -29.84 -7.28 0.43
N LEU A 61 -29.63 -8.22 -0.50
CA LEU A 61 -30.39 -9.49 -0.56
C LEU A 61 -29.93 -10.49 0.51
N LYS A 62 -28.64 -10.48 0.79
CA LYS A 62 -27.97 -11.33 1.78
C LYS A 62 -26.76 -10.60 2.31
N LEU A 63 -26.47 -10.73 3.60
CA LEU A 63 -25.34 -10.07 4.24
C LEU A 63 -24.66 -11.02 5.22
N GLU A 64 -23.41 -11.35 4.93
CA GLU A 64 -22.52 -12.13 5.78
C GLU A 64 -21.27 -11.32 6.13
N LEU A 65 -20.66 -11.64 7.26
CA LEU A 65 -19.47 -10.99 7.77
C LEU A 65 -18.41 -12.02 8.15
N ILE A 66 -17.16 -11.68 7.90
CA ILE A 66 -16.01 -12.42 8.41
C ILE A 66 -14.98 -11.48 8.99
N GLU A 67 -14.61 -11.72 10.23
CA GLU A 67 -13.53 -11.04 10.92
C GLU A 67 -12.18 -11.69 10.56
N VAL A 68 -11.17 -10.86 10.28
CA VAL A 68 -9.79 -11.28 9.99
C VAL A 68 -8.86 -10.54 10.94
N ASP A 69 -8.07 -11.28 11.69
CA ASP A 69 -6.90 -10.71 12.38
C ASP A 69 -5.83 -10.38 11.33
N ALA A 70 -5.70 -9.08 11.01
CA ALA A 70 -4.92 -8.58 9.88
C ALA A 70 -3.40 -8.56 10.16
N THR A 71 -2.85 -9.72 10.47
CA THR A 71 -1.41 -9.93 10.59
C THR A 71 -0.82 -10.56 9.32
N GLU A 72 0.47 -10.32 9.05
CA GLU A 72 1.16 -10.93 7.90
C GLU A 72 1.07 -12.47 7.89
N LYS A 73 1.01 -13.09 9.05
CA LYS A 73 0.81 -14.53 9.20
C LYS A 73 -0.56 -14.98 8.68
N ASN A 74 -1.57 -14.13 8.84
CA ASN A 74 -2.94 -14.42 8.43
C ASN A 74 -3.23 -14.00 6.98
N LYS A 75 -2.32 -13.29 6.31
CA LYS A 75 -2.36 -13.07 4.86
C LYS A 75 -2.01 -14.38 4.14
N SER A 76 -2.87 -15.39 4.22
CA SER A 76 -2.53 -16.78 3.95
C SER A 76 -3.61 -17.55 3.22
N GLN A 77 -3.23 -18.69 2.61
CA GLN A 77 -4.17 -19.64 2.00
C GLN A 77 -5.26 -20.10 2.99
N LYS A 78 -4.92 -20.23 4.28
CA LYS A 78 -5.90 -20.65 5.30
C LYS A 78 -7.01 -19.61 5.47
N THR A 79 -6.67 -18.34 5.52
CA THR A 79 -7.66 -17.25 5.63
C THR A 79 -8.48 -17.13 4.36
N LEU A 80 -7.84 -17.22 3.18
CA LEU A 80 -8.52 -17.25 1.89
C LEU A 80 -9.54 -18.39 1.82
N SER A 81 -9.16 -19.60 2.25
CA SER A 81 -10.06 -20.76 2.27
C SER A 81 -11.27 -20.55 3.19
N LYS A 82 -11.10 -19.89 4.33
CA LYS A 82 -12.23 -19.55 5.23
C LYS A 82 -13.22 -18.60 4.54
N ILE A 83 -12.73 -17.58 3.82
CA ILE A 83 -13.58 -16.63 3.09
C ILE A 83 -14.34 -17.37 1.99
N HIS A 84 -13.67 -18.23 1.23
CA HIS A 84 -14.32 -19.05 0.20
C HIS A 84 -15.36 -20.01 0.79
N SER A 85 -15.09 -20.64 1.95
CA SER A 85 -16.08 -21.52 2.61
C SER A 85 -17.38 -20.77 2.92
N ILE A 86 -17.29 -19.54 3.47
CA ILE A 86 -18.49 -18.72 3.75
C ILE A 86 -19.26 -18.42 2.45
N LEU A 87 -18.57 -18.05 1.38
CA LEU A 87 -19.21 -17.76 0.09
C LEU A 87 -19.92 -19.01 -0.48
N VAL A 88 -19.27 -20.18 -0.42
CA VAL A 88 -19.81 -21.43 -0.95
C VAL A 88 -20.94 -21.96 -0.09
N GLU A 89 -20.77 -22.07 1.21
CA GLU A 89 -21.76 -22.62 2.16
C GLU A 89 -23.04 -21.79 2.19
N ASN A 90 -22.91 -20.47 2.10
CA ASN A 90 -24.05 -19.56 1.99
C ASN A 90 -24.56 -19.37 0.55
N LYS A 91 -24.03 -20.13 -0.43
CA LYS A 91 -24.50 -20.13 -1.82
C LYS A 91 -24.53 -18.73 -2.45
N PHE A 92 -23.44 -17.96 -2.26
CA PHE A 92 -23.31 -16.66 -2.91
C PHE A 92 -23.26 -16.81 -4.45
N SER A 93 -24.02 -15.99 -5.12
CA SER A 93 -24.08 -16.00 -6.59
C SER A 93 -22.85 -15.32 -7.22
N ARG A 94 -22.72 -15.43 -8.54
CA ARG A 94 -21.65 -14.77 -9.29
C ARG A 94 -21.75 -13.23 -9.26
N ASP A 95 -22.95 -12.70 -9.00
CA ASP A 95 -23.21 -11.26 -8.95
C ASP A 95 -23.01 -10.67 -7.54
N CYS A 96 -22.50 -11.46 -6.60
CA CYS A 96 -22.22 -11.00 -5.24
C CYS A 96 -21.15 -9.93 -5.21
N LEU A 97 -21.09 -9.24 -4.07
CA LEU A 97 -20.08 -8.22 -3.77
C LEU A 97 -19.28 -8.64 -2.53
N VAL A 98 -17.96 -8.62 -2.66
CA VAL A 98 -17.06 -8.70 -1.50
C VAL A 98 -16.66 -7.30 -1.09
N ILE A 99 -16.82 -6.92 0.18
CA ILE A 99 -16.33 -5.64 0.73
C ILE A 99 -15.13 -5.94 1.60
N GLY A 100 -13.97 -5.37 1.28
CA GLY A 100 -12.79 -5.39 2.14
C GLY A 100 -12.73 -4.11 2.98
N MET A 101 -12.86 -4.21 4.31
CA MET A 101 -12.78 -3.09 5.24
C MET A 101 -11.60 -3.30 6.19
N GLY A 102 -10.48 -2.60 5.97
CA GLY A 102 -9.27 -2.79 6.78
C GLY A 102 -8.02 -2.18 6.17
N GLY A 103 -6.87 -2.55 6.72
CA GLY A 103 -5.56 -2.20 6.20
C GLY A 103 -5.20 -2.97 4.91
N GLY A 104 -3.97 -2.81 4.44
CA GLY A 104 -3.49 -3.43 3.19
C GLY A 104 -3.65 -4.95 3.14
N ILE A 105 -3.47 -5.64 4.27
CA ILE A 105 -3.66 -7.10 4.37
C ILE A 105 -5.10 -7.51 4.03
N VAL A 106 -6.08 -6.80 4.61
CA VAL A 106 -7.50 -7.08 4.33
C VAL A 106 -7.87 -6.70 2.90
N CYS A 107 -7.37 -5.58 2.40
CA CYS A 107 -7.56 -5.17 1.00
C CYS A 107 -7.09 -6.26 0.03
N ASP A 108 -5.90 -6.79 0.26
CA ASP A 108 -5.32 -7.84 -0.59
C ASP A 108 -6.07 -9.17 -0.52
N ILE A 109 -6.40 -9.64 0.70
CA ILE A 109 -7.12 -10.91 0.88
C ILE A 109 -8.54 -10.83 0.33
N ALA A 110 -9.27 -9.74 0.60
CA ALA A 110 -10.63 -9.54 0.10
C ALA A 110 -10.63 -9.47 -1.43
N GLY A 111 -9.71 -8.69 -2.01
CA GLY A 111 -9.54 -8.60 -3.46
C GLY A 111 -9.17 -9.95 -4.09
N PHE A 112 -8.25 -10.71 -3.49
CA PHE A 112 -7.86 -12.02 -4.02
C PHE A 112 -8.95 -13.07 -3.83
N SER A 113 -9.72 -13.00 -2.74
CA SER A 113 -10.89 -13.87 -2.60
C SER A 113 -11.94 -13.59 -3.67
N ALA A 114 -12.18 -12.32 -3.98
CA ALA A 114 -13.07 -11.91 -5.05
C ALA A 114 -12.56 -12.37 -6.44
N ALA A 115 -11.25 -12.22 -6.70
CA ALA A 115 -10.62 -12.63 -7.95
C ALA A 115 -10.74 -14.13 -8.23
N THR A 116 -10.74 -14.95 -7.17
CA THR A 116 -10.69 -16.42 -7.29
C THR A 116 -12.03 -17.10 -7.04
N TYR A 117 -12.99 -16.43 -6.41
CA TYR A 117 -14.35 -16.95 -6.28
C TYR A 117 -15.09 -16.88 -7.62
N GLN A 118 -15.69 -18.00 -8.05
CA GLN A 118 -16.44 -18.12 -9.30
C GLN A 118 -15.74 -17.52 -10.56
N ARG A 119 -14.40 -17.51 -10.58
CA ARG A 119 -13.54 -16.93 -11.64
C ARG A 119 -13.57 -15.40 -11.72
N GLY A 120 -13.94 -14.74 -10.63
CA GLY A 120 -13.99 -13.30 -10.48
C GLY A 120 -15.38 -12.77 -10.18
N VAL A 121 -15.53 -12.13 -9.02
CA VAL A 121 -16.71 -11.39 -8.59
C VAL A 121 -16.31 -9.96 -8.24
N ASN A 122 -17.29 -9.06 -8.18
CA ASN A 122 -17.02 -7.67 -7.84
C ASN A 122 -16.55 -7.52 -6.39
N PHE A 123 -15.67 -6.51 -6.15
CA PHE A 123 -15.32 -6.14 -4.80
C PHE A 123 -15.21 -4.61 -4.62
N LEU A 124 -15.43 -4.15 -3.40
CA LEU A 124 -15.32 -2.75 -2.96
C LEU A 124 -14.31 -2.69 -1.83
N LEU A 125 -13.45 -1.66 -1.82
CA LEU A 125 -12.49 -1.45 -0.73
C LEU A 125 -12.86 -0.25 0.11
N ILE A 126 -12.77 -0.43 1.42
CA ILE A 126 -12.88 0.59 2.46
C ILE A 126 -11.58 0.56 3.27
N PRO A 127 -10.50 1.20 2.78
CA PRO A 127 -9.21 1.20 3.45
C PRO A 127 -9.27 1.99 4.76
N THR A 128 -8.80 1.39 5.87
CA THR A 128 -8.88 1.98 7.21
C THR A 128 -7.54 2.41 7.79
N THR A 129 -6.43 2.09 7.14
CA THR A 129 -5.09 2.58 7.48
C THR A 129 -4.63 3.61 6.46
N LEU A 130 -3.73 4.53 6.86
CA LEU A 130 -3.22 5.54 5.94
C LEU A 130 -2.48 4.90 4.76
N LEU A 131 -1.64 3.89 5.02
CA LEU A 131 -0.97 3.12 3.97
C LEU A 131 -1.96 2.53 2.96
N ALA A 132 -3.05 1.95 3.44
CA ALA A 132 -4.05 1.39 2.55
C ALA A 132 -4.81 2.47 1.76
N GLN A 133 -5.06 3.63 2.36
CA GLN A 133 -5.73 4.76 1.70
C GLN A 133 -4.89 5.37 0.58
N VAL A 134 -3.55 5.43 0.74
CA VAL A 134 -2.67 6.07 -0.25
C VAL A 134 -2.03 5.09 -1.22
N ASP A 135 -1.99 3.80 -0.88
CA ASP A 135 -1.26 2.81 -1.68
C ASP A 135 -2.05 1.52 -1.89
N ALA A 136 -2.20 0.63 -0.91
CA ALA A 136 -2.61 -0.75 -1.11
C ALA A 136 -4.01 -0.94 -1.74
N SER A 137 -4.95 0.00 -1.56
CA SER A 137 -6.30 -0.10 -2.13
C SER A 137 -6.41 0.26 -3.61
N VAL A 138 -5.34 0.77 -4.23
CA VAL A 138 -5.36 1.30 -5.60
C VAL A 138 -4.45 0.48 -6.51
N GLY A 139 -4.96 0.11 -7.70
CA GLY A 139 -4.16 -0.52 -8.75
C GLY A 139 -4.29 -2.04 -8.85
N GLY A 140 -5.26 -2.63 -8.14
CA GLY A 140 -5.74 -3.99 -8.36
C GLY A 140 -4.77 -5.12 -8.05
N LYS A 141 -3.64 -4.85 -7.40
CA LYS A 141 -2.76 -5.90 -6.88
C LYS A 141 -3.46 -6.57 -5.70
N THR A 142 -3.74 -7.85 -5.80
CA THR A 142 -4.35 -8.65 -4.74
C THR A 142 -3.54 -9.92 -4.52
N ALA A 143 -3.26 -10.28 -3.28
CA ALA A 143 -2.35 -11.40 -3.02
C ALA A 143 -2.50 -12.00 -1.62
N ILE A 144 -1.94 -13.18 -1.47
CA ILE A 144 -1.64 -13.84 -0.20
C ILE A 144 -0.16 -14.22 -0.15
N ASN A 145 0.32 -14.45 1.07
CA ASN A 145 1.69 -14.89 1.31
C ASN A 145 1.82 -16.41 1.13
N HIS A 146 3.00 -16.82 0.71
CA HIS A 146 3.47 -18.18 0.76
C HIS A 146 4.55 -18.30 1.86
N PRO A 147 4.76 -19.46 2.52
CA PRO A 147 5.83 -19.61 3.53
C PRO A 147 7.25 -19.22 3.05
N LYS A 148 7.48 -19.20 1.74
CA LYS A 148 8.76 -18.83 1.12
C LYS A 148 8.80 -17.41 0.54
N GLY A 149 7.76 -16.60 0.67
CA GLY A 149 7.78 -15.23 0.14
C GLY A 149 6.45 -14.50 0.29
N LYS A 150 6.52 -13.18 0.51
CA LYS A 150 5.35 -12.31 0.54
C LYS A 150 4.75 -12.13 -0.85
N ASN A 151 3.41 -12.04 -0.92
CA ASN A 151 2.64 -11.66 -2.11
C ASN A 151 2.90 -12.53 -3.36
N MET A 152 3.41 -13.77 -3.18
CA MET A 152 3.79 -14.65 -4.29
C MET A 152 2.60 -15.30 -5.01
N ILE A 153 1.42 -15.29 -4.39
CA ILE A 153 0.20 -15.88 -4.94
C ILE A 153 -0.84 -14.76 -5.01
N GLY A 154 -1.21 -14.35 -6.21
CA GLY A 154 -2.11 -13.23 -6.39
C GLY A 154 -2.66 -13.08 -7.79
N ALA A 155 -3.43 -12.02 -7.96
CA ALA A 155 -4.03 -11.63 -9.24
C ALA A 155 -4.09 -10.12 -9.36
N PHE A 156 -4.07 -9.61 -10.60
CA PHE A 156 -4.53 -8.27 -10.90
C PHE A 156 -6.05 -8.31 -11.04
N HIS A 157 -6.75 -7.76 -10.07
CA HIS A 157 -8.20 -7.66 -10.05
C HIS A 157 -8.59 -6.29 -9.50
N GLN A 158 -9.28 -5.48 -10.30
CA GLN A 158 -9.60 -4.10 -9.93
C GLN A 158 -10.90 -4.05 -9.10
N PRO A 159 -10.97 -3.21 -8.04
CA PRO A 159 -12.22 -2.98 -7.33
C PRO A 159 -13.21 -2.18 -8.19
N ILE A 160 -14.49 -2.27 -7.86
CA ILE A 160 -15.53 -1.42 -8.48
C ILE A 160 -15.62 -0.04 -7.83
N GLY A 161 -14.86 0.20 -6.77
CA GLY A 161 -14.75 1.47 -6.06
C GLY A 161 -13.84 1.37 -4.85
N VAL A 162 -13.35 2.53 -4.40
CA VAL A 162 -12.62 2.68 -3.14
C VAL A 162 -13.24 3.85 -2.37
N ILE A 163 -13.49 3.65 -1.06
CA ILE A 163 -14.01 4.67 -0.16
C ILE A 163 -13.01 4.87 0.97
N ALA A 164 -12.12 5.84 0.83
CA ALA A 164 -11.10 6.22 1.80
C ALA A 164 -11.69 7.24 2.80
N ASP A 165 -12.28 6.72 3.87
CA ASP A 165 -12.83 7.55 4.93
C ASP A 165 -11.73 7.89 5.94
N THR A 166 -11.35 9.15 6.00
CA THR A 166 -10.26 9.63 6.87
C THR A 166 -10.62 9.60 8.35
N SER A 167 -11.91 9.44 8.72
CA SER A 167 -12.32 9.30 10.12
C SER A 167 -11.77 8.04 10.79
N PHE A 168 -11.41 6.99 10.02
CA PHE A 168 -10.73 5.82 10.58
C PHE A 168 -9.33 6.13 11.12
N LEU A 169 -8.66 7.12 10.57
CA LEU A 169 -7.29 7.48 10.95
C LEU A 169 -7.23 8.02 12.40
N GLN A 170 -8.34 8.58 12.92
CA GLN A 170 -8.40 9.13 14.28
C GLN A 170 -8.13 8.11 15.39
N THR A 171 -8.34 6.84 15.11
CA THR A 171 -8.11 5.74 16.05
C THR A 171 -6.88 4.89 15.72
N LEU A 172 -6.16 5.28 14.66
CA LEU A 172 -4.99 4.55 14.21
C LEU A 172 -3.76 4.91 15.06
N PRO A 173 -2.93 3.94 15.48
CA PRO A 173 -1.68 4.22 16.16
C PRO A 173 -0.76 5.14 15.34
N GLU A 174 -0.02 6.03 16.00
CA GLU A 174 0.90 6.98 15.34
C GLU A 174 1.89 6.28 14.39
N ARG A 175 2.39 5.12 14.80
CA ARG A 175 3.30 4.29 13.98
C ARG A 175 2.67 3.87 12.65
N GLU A 176 1.36 3.63 12.60
CA GLU A 176 0.64 3.29 11.38
C GLU A 176 0.35 4.53 10.50
N ILE A 177 0.20 5.71 11.11
CA ILE A 177 0.15 6.98 10.38
C ILE A 177 1.51 7.22 9.71
N SER A 178 2.61 7.12 10.47
CA SER A 178 3.99 7.26 9.94
C SER A 178 4.28 6.26 8.82
N CYS A 179 3.77 5.04 8.92
CA CYS A 179 3.86 4.02 7.87
C CYS A 179 3.25 4.50 6.53
N GLY A 180 2.06 5.10 6.55
CA GLY A 180 1.44 5.66 5.34
C GLY A 180 2.16 6.90 4.82
N LEU A 181 2.74 7.73 5.71
CA LEU A 181 3.50 8.91 5.32
C LEU A 181 4.76 8.55 4.53
N SER A 182 5.39 7.42 4.78
CA SER A 182 6.55 6.98 3.98
C SER A 182 6.19 6.84 2.49
N GLU A 183 5.02 6.32 2.17
CA GLU A 183 4.54 6.19 0.80
C GLU A 183 4.19 7.55 0.17
N MET A 184 3.62 8.49 0.94
CA MET A 184 3.37 9.84 0.46
C MET A 184 4.69 10.56 0.11
N ILE A 185 5.70 10.46 0.98
CA ILE A 185 7.04 11.02 0.73
C ILE A 185 7.63 10.38 -0.53
N LYS A 186 7.55 9.07 -0.67
CA LYS A 186 7.99 8.35 -1.86
C LYS A 186 7.31 8.89 -3.12
N HIS A 187 6.00 9.07 -3.11
CA HIS A 187 5.26 9.59 -4.26
C HIS A 187 5.74 10.98 -4.69
N GLY A 188 5.99 11.88 -3.72
CA GLY A 188 6.58 13.19 -4.00
C GLY A 188 7.97 13.08 -4.62
N LEU A 189 8.82 12.23 -4.06
CA LEU A 189 10.21 12.04 -4.53
C LEU A 189 10.33 11.50 -5.94
N ILE A 190 9.42 10.62 -6.37
CA ILE A 190 9.52 9.96 -7.68
C ILE A 190 8.80 10.69 -8.80
N ASN A 191 7.85 11.59 -8.50
CA ASN A 191 6.93 12.13 -9.52
C ASN A 191 6.63 13.61 -9.42
N ASP A 192 6.65 14.23 -8.24
CA ASP A 192 6.15 15.59 -8.07
C ASP A 192 6.88 16.35 -6.96
N ILE A 193 7.84 17.17 -7.35
CA ILE A 193 8.59 18.03 -6.43
C ILE A 193 7.69 19.03 -5.68
N ASN A 194 6.61 19.52 -6.30
CA ASN A 194 5.70 20.44 -5.64
C ASN A 194 4.93 19.74 -4.52
N TYR A 195 4.55 18.47 -4.74
CA TYR A 195 3.95 17.66 -3.68
C TYR A 195 4.94 17.39 -2.55
N PHE A 196 6.20 17.09 -2.87
CA PHE A 196 7.25 16.92 -1.86
C PHE A 196 7.44 18.20 -1.02
N CYS A 197 7.59 19.37 -1.64
CA CYS A 197 7.70 20.65 -0.93
C CYS A 197 6.44 20.94 -0.10
N TRP A 198 5.25 20.63 -0.62
CA TRP A 198 4.02 20.80 0.12
C TRP A 198 3.96 19.90 1.37
N LEU A 199 4.49 18.66 1.29
CA LEU A 199 4.62 17.78 2.45
C LEU A 199 5.59 18.36 3.50
N GLU A 200 6.73 18.93 3.08
CA GLU A 200 7.68 19.60 4.00
C GLU A 200 7.00 20.71 4.81
N GLU A 201 6.12 21.49 4.15
CA GLU A 201 5.42 22.62 4.77
C GLU A 201 4.24 22.21 5.67
N ASN A 202 3.62 21.07 5.37
CA ASN A 202 2.35 20.66 6.00
C ASN A 202 2.43 19.41 6.87
N ILE A 203 3.62 18.83 7.06
CA ILE A 203 3.79 17.53 7.74
C ILE A 203 3.20 17.51 9.16
N GLU A 204 3.31 18.62 9.91
CA GLU A 204 2.76 18.71 11.26
C GLU A 204 1.22 18.69 11.28
N GLN A 205 0.57 19.38 10.32
CA GLN A 205 -0.90 19.36 10.20
C GLN A 205 -1.39 17.98 9.78
N ILE A 206 -0.64 17.30 8.91
CA ILE A 206 -0.95 15.94 8.48
C ILE A 206 -0.84 14.96 9.65
N LEU A 207 0.23 15.06 10.46
CA LEU A 207 0.40 14.25 11.67
C LEU A 207 -0.72 14.49 12.71
N ARG A 208 -1.24 15.72 12.80
CA ARG A 208 -2.41 16.04 13.63
C ARG A 208 -3.73 15.61 13.01
N LEU A 209 -3.71 15.00 11.82
CA LEU A 209 -4.89 14.58 11.06
C LEU A 209 -5.88 15.74 10.82
N GLU A 210 -5.36 16.96 10.58
CA GLU A 210 -6.21 18.10 10.26
C GLU A 210 -7.00 17.80 8.97
N PRO A 211 -8.34 17.89 8.97
CA PRO A 211 -9.17 17.32 7.90
C PRO A 211 -8.80 17.77 6.49
N LYS A 212 -8.49 19.06 6.31
CA LYS A 212 -8.10 19.58 4.98
C LYS A 212 -6.72 19.08 4.54
N SER A 213 -5.76 19.08 5.46
CA SER A 213 -4.37 18.70 5.15
C SER A 213 -4.26 17.20 4.86
N ILE A 214 -4.95 16.35 5.64
CA ILE A 214 -4.92 14.90 5.41
C ILE A 214 -5.70 14.51 4.13
N GLU A 215 -6.87 15.14 3.85
CA GLU A 215 -7.63 14.88 2.62
C GLU A 215 -6.82 15.30 1.37
N GLU A 216 -6.12 16.46 1.42
CA GLU A 216 -5.25 16.91 0.34
C GLU A 216 -4.05 16.00 0.15
N ALA A 217 -3.37 15.61 1.24
CA ALA A 217 -2.21 14.71 1.19
C ALA A 217 -2.57 13.36 0.55
N ILE A 218 -3.66 12.73 1.01
CA ILE A 218 -4.16 11.49 0.43
C ILE A 218 -4.54 11.67 -1.04
N GLY A 219 -5.24 12.77 -1.36
CA GLY A 219 -5.69 13.05 -2.72
C GLY A 219 -4.51 13.15 -3.70
N LYS A 220 -3.50 13.94 -3.40
CA LYS A 220 -2.29 14.08 -4.23
C LYS A 220 -1.53 12.76 -4.37
N SER A 221 -1.38 12.03 -3.27
CA SER A 221 -0.73 10.72 -3.28
C SER A 221 -1.44 9.72 -4.21
N ILE A 222 -2.78 9.66 -4.14
CA ILE A 222 -3.59 8.82 -5.03
C ILE A 222 -3.51 9.28 -6.48
N GLU A 223 -3.50 10.57 -6.77
CA GLU A 223 -3.35 11.10 -8.14
C GLU A 223 -2.04 10.63 -8.77
N ILE A 224 -0.93 10.69 -8.02
CA ILE A 224 0.36 10.18 -8.49
C ILE A 224 0.28 8.67 -8.72
N LYS A 225 -0.27 7.90 -7.77
CA LYS A 225 -0.38 6.46 -7.94
C LYS A 225 -1.28 6.07 -9.12
N THR A 226 -2.42 6.73 -9.27
CA THR A 226 -3.34 6.45 -10.39
C THR A 226 -2.72 6.79 -11.75
N PHE A 227 -1.86 7.80 -11.84
CA PHE A 227 -1.06 8.06 -13.04
C PHE A 227 -0.23 6.84 -13.43
N TYR A 228 0.57 6.28 -12.52
CA TYR A 228 1.39 5.09 -12.82
C TYR A 228 0.55 3.85 -13.14
N VAL A 229 -0.55 3.64 -12.43
CA VAL A 229 -1.44 2.49 -12.67
C VAL A 229 -2.13 2.59 -14.03
N LYS A 230 -2.54 3.78 -14.44
CA LYS A 230 -3.17 4.04 -15.74
C LYS A 230 -2.21 3.79 -16.89
N GLU A 231 -0.98 4.24 -16.78
CA GLU A 231 0.05 4.07 -17.81
C GLU A 231 0.58 2.63 -17.87
N ASP A 232 0.57 1.90 -16.75
CA ASP A 232 1.15 0.55 -16.65
C ASP A 232 0.42 -0.30 -15.60
N GLU A 233 -0.77 -0.79 -15.96
CA GLU A 233 -1.61 -1.53 -15.03
C GLU A 233 -0.91 -2.77 -14.43
N LYS A 234 -0.10 -3.48 -15.22
CA LYS A 234 0.53 -4.76 -14.84
C LYS A 234 1.97 -4.65 -14.36
N GLU A 235 2.48 -3.41 -14.16
CA GLU A 235 3.85 -3.17 -13.68
C GLU A 235 4.94 -3.82 -14.54
N ALA A 236 4.81 -3.66 -15.84
CA ALA A 236 5.82 -4.10 -16.79
C ALA A 236 6.91 -3.03 -17.07
N ASN A 237 6.63 -1.76 -16.82
CA ASN A 237 7.44 -0.62 -17.20
C ASN A 237 7.49 0.49 -16.13
N ILE A 238 6.83 1.64 -16.39
CA ILE A 238 6.90 2.87 -15.59
C ILE A 238 6.41 2.70 -14.15
N ARG A 239 5.44 1.81 -13.91
CA ARG A 239 4.93 1.54 -12.57
C ARG A 239 6.01 0.96 -11.63
N ALA A 240 7.08 0.41 -12.16
CA ALA A 240 8.24 -0.02 -11.38
C ALA A 240 8.88 1.12 -10.59
N LEU A 241 8.69 2.40 -10.98
CA LEU A 241 9.19 3.56 -10.24
C LEU A 241 8.58 3.68 -8.84
N LEU A 242 7.35 3.16 -8.63
CA LEU A 242 6.74 3.06 -7.31
C LEU A 242 7.56 2.21 -6.33
N ASN A 243 8.53 1.43 -6.82
CA ASN A 243 9.42 0.61 -5.98
C ASN A 243 10.68 1.38 -5.51
N PHE A 244 10.72 2.71 -5.58
CA PHE A 244 11.79 3.51 -4.96
C PHE A 244 11.92 3.18 -3.47
N GLY A 245 13.11 2.81 -3.02
CA GLY A 245 13.36 2.32 -1.66
C GLY A 245 12.94 0.86 -1.39
N HIS A 246 12.03 0.29 -2.15
CA HIS A 246 11.45 -1.03 -1.85
C HIS A 246 12.41 -2.20 -1.99
N THR A 247 13.35 -2.16 -2.95
CA THR A 247 14.32 -3.26 -3.10
C THR A 247 15.17 -3.44 -1.85
N PHE A 248 15.61 -2.33 -1.24
CA PHE A 248 16.29 -2.35 0.06
C PHE A 248 15.30 -2.66 1.20
N GLY A 249 14.15 -2.00 1.21
CA GLY A 249 13.13 -2.15 2.25
C GLY A 249 12.63 -3.59 2.40
N HIS A 250 12.28 -4.26 1.31
CA HIS A 250 11.85 -5.67 1.36
C HIS A 250 12.96 -6.61 1.88
N ALA A 251 14.22 -6.34 1.55
CA ALA A 251 15.32 -7.11 2.09
C ALA A 251 15.50 -6.88 3.60
N ILE A 252 15.27 -5.65 4.09
CA ILE A 252 15.26 -5.30 5.51
C ILE A 252 14.09 -5.99 6.23
N GLU A 253 12.88 -5.97 5.66
CA GLU A 253 11.73 -6.69 6.20
C GLU A 253 12.00 -8.19 6.33
N LEU A 254 12.64 -8.78 5.31
CA LEU A 254 12.98 -10.21 5.29
C LEU A 254 13.98 -10.57 6.40
N ILE A 255 15.05 -9.78 6.57
CA ILE A 255 16.06 -9.99 7.63
C ILE A 255 15.43 -9.80 9.02
N GLY A 256 14.57 -8.82 9.20
CA GLY A 256 13.82 -8.59 10.44
C GLY A 256 12.64 -9.56 10.65
N GLU A 257 12.58 -10.67 9.87
CA GLU A 257 11.52 -11.69 9.94
C GLU A 257 10.10 -11.09 9.91
N PHE A 258 9.93 -9.91 9.27
CA PHE A 258 8.67 -9.16 9.21
C PHE A 258 8.08 -8.78 10.58
N LYS A 259 8.92 -8.67 11.61
CA LYS A 259 8.53 -8.33 12.99
C LYS A 259 9.19 -7.06 13.49
N ASP A 260 10.46 -6.85 13.14
CA ASP A 260 11.25 -5.73 13.65
C ASP A 260 10.80 -4.39 13.07
N TYR A 261 10.46 -4.38 11.78
CA TYR A 261 10.06 -3.17 11.05
C TYR A 261 8.66 -3.33 10.48
N ASN A 262 7.85 -2.27 10.54
CA ASN A 262 6.69 -2.20 9.68
C ASN A 262 7.11 -1.82 8.25
N HIS A 263 6.18 -1.93 7.29
CA HIS A 263 6.47 -1.67 5.89
C HIS A 263 7.03 -0.26 5.65
N GLY A 264 6.42 0.77 6.25
CA GLY A 264 6.85 2.16 6.07
C GLY A 264 8.23 2.46 6.65
N GLU A 265 8.57 1.88 7.80
CA GLU A 265 9.92 1.98 8.39
C GLU A 265 10.96 1.36 7.45
N ALA A 266 10.71 0.15 6.98
CA ALA A 266 11.61 -0.55 6.07
C ALA A 266 11.80 0.19 4.73
N VAL A 267 10.70 0.69 4.15
CA VAL A 267 10.74 1.49 2.92
C VAL A 267 11.47 2.81 3.13
N ALA A 268 11.27 3.49 4.28
CA ALA A 268 11.99 4.74 4.59
C ALA A 268 13.49 4.52 4.72
N ILE A 269 13.93 3.46 5.42
CA ILE A 269 15.35 3.07 5.46
C ILE A 269 15.85 2.80 4.03
N GLY A 270 15.07 2.06 3.25
CA GLY A 270 15.38 1.77 1.86
C GLY A 270 15.46 3.02 0.97
N MET A 271 14.59 4.01 1.18
CA MET A 271 14.68 5.31 0.50
C MET A 271 15.97 6.04 0.86
N ILE A 272 16.38 6.03 2.14
CA ILE A 272 17.66 6.63 2.58
C ILE A 272 18.85 5.98 1.86
N LEU A 273 18.85 4.66 1.69
CA LEU A 273 19.89 3.93 0.96
C LEU A 273 19.85 4.26 -0.54
N ALA A 274 18.66 4.34 -1.13
CA ALA A 274 18.47 4.72 -2.54
C ALA A 274 18.87 6.19 -2.82
N LEU A 275 18.68 7.10 -1.85
CA LEU A 275 19.17 8.48 -1.92
C LEU A 275 20.71 8.52 -1.90
N GLU A 276 21.34 7.77 -1.00
CA GLU A 276 22.80 7.68 -0.96
C GLU A 276 23.36 7.14 -2.30
N LEU A 277 22.70 6.13 -2.87
CA LEU A 277 23.04 5.62 -4.20
C LEU A 277 22.88 6.70 -5.27
N SER A 278 21.75 7.41 -5.31
CA SER A 278 21.48 8.48 -6.27
C SER A 278 22.51 9.60 -6.19
N LYS A 279 22.96 9.94 -4.97
CA LYS A 279 24.04 10.91 -4.74
C LYS A 279 25.39 10.39 -5.23
N ARG A 280 25.73 9.13 -4.95
CA ARG A 280 27.03 8.53 -5.36
C ARG A 280 27.19 8.44 -6.87
N ILE A 281 26.10 8.23 -7.61
CA ILE A 281 26.10 8.24 -9.08
C ILE A 281 25.96 9.66 -9.65
N GLY A 282 25.93 10.70 -8.82
CA GLY A 282 26.00 12.10 -9.22
C GLY A 282 24.66 12.72 -9.64
N ASN A 283 23.52 12.09 -9.35
CA ASN A 283 22.20 12.56 -9.77
C ASN A 283 21.63 13.65 -8.85
N ILE A 284 21.86 13.54 -7.52
CA ILE A 284 21.33 14.47 -6.52
C ILE A 284 22.44 14.98 -5.59
N SER A 285 22.19 16.10 -4.95
CA SER A 285 23.16 16.73 -4.04
C SER A 285 23.08 16.16 -2.61
N LYS A 286 24.12 16.44 -1.80
CA LYS A 286 24.08 16.17 -0.36
C LYS A 286 22.93 16.93 0.32
N GLN A 287 22.63 18.15 -0.14
CA GLN A 287 21.55 18.95 0.40
C GLN A 287 20.17 18.32 0.17
N ASP A 288 19.96 17.75 -1.01
CA ASP A 288 18.72 17.01 -1.30
C ASP A 288 18.53 15.81 -0.36
N CYS A 289 19.59 15.05 -0.12
CA CYS A 289 19.55 13.94 0.84
C CYS A 289 19.20 14.42 2.26
N LEU A 290 19.74 15.55 2.69
CA LEU A 290 19.43 16.12 4.01
C LEU A 290 17.97 16.56 4.11
N ARG A 291 17.42 17.23 3.08
CA ARG A 291 16.01 17.62 3.04
C ARG A 291 15.08 16.42 3.20
N VAL A 292 15.34 15.34 2.45
CA VAL A 292 14.50 14.13 2.53
C VAL A 292 14.59 13.47 3.89
N ARG A 293 15.79 13.37 4.47
CA ARG A 293 15.99 12.82 5.82
C ARG A 293 15.24 13.64 6.88
N ASP A 294 15.32 14.97 6.79
CA ASP A 294 14.61 15.89 7.69
C ASP A 294 13.08 15.68 7.61
N LEU A 295 12.51 15.53 6.41
CA LEU A 295 11.10 15.25 6.25
C LEU A 295 10.71 13.88 6.83
N ILE A 296 11.50 12.83 6.60
CA ILE A 296 11.28 11.50 7.17
C ILE A 296 11.30 11.56 8.71
N GLU A 297 12.24 12.29 9.29
CA GLU A 297 12.32 12.49 10.74
C GLU A 297 11.11 13.28 11.28
N LYS A 298 10.74 14.39 10.64
CA LYS A 298 9.53 15.15 10.99
C LYS A 298 8.24 14.33 10.86
N ALA A 299 8.19 13.42 9.91
CA ALA A 299 7.08 12.46 9.75
C ALA A 299 7.06 11.36 10.83
N LYS A 300 7.99 11.39 11.78
CA LYS A 300 8.15 10.44 12.89
C LYS A 300 8.30 8.99 12.42
N ILE A 301 8.91 8.79 11.26
CA ILE A 301 9.20 7.46 10.75
C ILE A 301 10.49 6.97 11.40
N ASP A 302 10.43 5.84 12.09
CA ASP A 302 11.61 5.25 12.72
C ASP A 302 12.51 4.59 11.66
N THR A 303 13.69 5.19 11.47
CA THR A 303 14.71 4.71 10.51
C THR A 303 15.94 4.11 11.20
N LYS A 304 15.84 3.86 12.51
CA LYS A 304 16.93 3.23 13.26
C LYS A 304 17.05 1.76 12.92
N ILE A 305 18.28 1.33 12.70
CA ILE A 305 18.58 -0.10 12.56
C ILE A 305 18.45 -0.76 13.93
N LYS A 306 17.47 -1.64 14.09
CA LYS A 306 17.12 -2.28 15.38
C LYS A 306 18.09 -3.39 15.76
N ASN A 307 18.58 -4.12 14.76
CA ASN A 307 19.55 -5.19 14.94
C ASN A 307 20.67 -5.01 13.90
N PRO A 308 21.92 -5.35 14.20
CA PRO A 308 23.01 -5.30 13.22
C PRO A 308 22.64 -6.11 11.97
N ILE A 309 22.64 -5.45 10.83
CA ILE A 309 22.39 -6.08 9.52
C ILE A 309 23.73 -6.29 8.83
N ASN A 310 24.01 -7.54 8.44
CA ASN A 310 25.18 -7.81 7.61
C ASN A 310 24.93 -7.31 6.17
N PRO A 311 25.75 -6.39 5.64
CA PRO A 311 25.59 -5.85 4.29
C PRO A 311 25.53 -6.91 3.20
N ALA A 312 26.31 -7.98 3.30
CA ALA A 312 26.30 -9.07 2.33
C ALA A 312 25.00 -9.88 2.37
N ASP A 313 24.41 -10.09 3.55
CA ASP A 313 23.11 -10.76 3.68
C ASP A 313 21.98 -9.87 3.15
N LEU A 314 22.04 -8.55 3.38
CA LEU A 314 21.08 -7.60 2.82
C LEU A 314 21.15 -7.59 1.28
N TYR A 315 22.36 -7.50 0.72
CA TYR A 315 22.54 -7.58 -0.74
C TYR A 315 22.00 -8.91 -1.29
N LYS A 316 22.25 -10.03 -0.62
CA LYS A 316 21.70 -11.32 -1.00
C LYS A 316 20.17 -11.34 -0.95
N GLY A 317 19.58 -10.70 0.07
CA GLY A 317 18.13 -10.52 0.19
C GLY A 317 17.54 -9.68 -0.97
N MET A 318 18.24 -8.62 -1.39
CA MET A 318 17.86 -7.81 -2.55
C MET A 318 17.87 -8.60 -3.86
N MET A 319 18.82 -9.53 -4.02
CA MET A 319 18.90 -10.40 -5.20
C MET A 319 17.77 -11.44 -5.22
N GLY A 320 17.23 -11.83 -4.06
CA GLY A 320 16.17 -12.83 -3.92
C GLY A 320 16.49 -14.14 -4.65
N ASP A 321 15.45 -14.81 -5.16
CA ASP A 321 15.58 -16.07 -5.95
C ASP A 321 16.04 -15.81 -7.42
N LYS A 322 16.37 -14.55 -7.77
CA LYS A 322 16.77 -14.12 -9.12
C LYS A 322 18.12 -14.67 -9.58
N LYS A 323 18.95 -15.17 -8.67
CA LYS A 323 20.25 -15.80 -9.00
C LYS A 323 20.21 -16.96 -10.00
N LYS A 324 19.03 -17.46 -10.34
CA LYS A 324 18.93 -18.63 -11.25
C LYS A 324 19.23 -18.34 -12.72
N LYS A 325 19.35 -17.06 -13.17
CA LYS A 325 19.52 -16.74 -14.60
C LYS A 325 20.42 -15.55 -14.93
N GLY A 326 21.32 -15.13 -14.03
CA GLY A 326 22.18 -13.96 -14.34
C GLY A 326 21.41 -12.65 -14.44
N ASP A 327 20.31 -12.52 -13.72
CA ASP A 327 19.47 -11.32 -13.74
C ASP A 327 20.20 -10.13 -13.13
N ILE A 328 20.21 -9.04 -13.86
CA ILE A 328 20.76 -7.75 -13.46
C ILE A 328 19.82 -7.15 -12.39
N LEU A 329 20.40 -6.71 -11.27
CA LEU A 329 19.64 -5.99 -10.25
C LEU A 329 19.17 -4.64 -10.79
N ASN A 330 17.87 -4.43 -10.81
CA ASN A 330 17.25 -3.16 -11.17
C ASN A 330 16.92 -2.39 -9.89
N LEU A 331 17.44 -1.18 -9.77
CA LEU A 331 17.16 -0.28 -8.66
C LEU A 331 16.49 1.00 -9.18
N VAL A 332 15.54 1.50 -8.42
CA VAL A 332 14.99 2.83 -8.70
C VAL A 332 15.87 3.86 -8.01
N VAL A 333 16.33 4.84 -8.77
CA VAL A 333 17.16 5.97 -8.30
C VAL A 333 16.49 7.29 -8.69
N LEU A 334 16.77 8.36 -7.97
CA LEU A 334 16.34 9.70 -8.39
C LEU A 334 17.28 10.25 -9.44
N GLU A 335 16.75 10.92 -10.45
CA GLU A 335 17.50 11.82 -11.33
C GLU A 335 17.62 13.21 -10.71
N GLU A 336 16.55 13.63 -10.05
CA GLU A 336 16.41 14.80 -9.21
C GLU A 336 15.23 14.58 -8.25
N LEU A 337 15.02 15.41 -7.25
CA LEU A 337 13.82 15.33 -6.41
C LEU A 337 12.57 15.58 -7.26
N GLY A 338 11.61 14.67 -7.20
CA GLY A 338 10.40 14.69 -8.03
C GLY A 338 10.52 13.96 -9.35
N ASN A 339 11.67 13.33 -9.64
CA ASN A 339 11.87 12.57 -10.85
C ASN A 339 12.78 11.35 -10.61
N ALA A 340 12.30 10.16 -10.97
CA ALA A 340 13.00 8.89 -10.76
C ALA A 340 13.16 8.10 -12.05
N LYS A 341 14.16 7.22 -12.06
CA LYS A 341 14.36 6.23 -13.14
C LYS A 341 14.73 4.86 -12.60
N VAL A 342 14.51 3.84 -13.41
CA VAL A 342 15.08 2.51 -13.19
C VAL A 342 16.52 2.51 -13.69
N SER A 343 17.45 2.09 -12.83
CA SER A 343 18.86 1.92 -13.17
C SER A 343 19.25 0.45 -13.06
N SER A 344 19.87 -0.06 -14.11
CA SER A 344 20.32 -1.46 -14.21
C SER A 344 21.84 -1.54 -14.23
N GLY A 345 22.40 -2.64 -13.74
CA GLY A 345 23.84 -2.89 -13.82
C GLY A 345 24.70 -2.01 -12.91
N ILE A 346 24.14 -1.54 -11.79
CA ILE A 346 24.91 -0.85 -10.77
C ILE A 346 25.89 -1.83 -10.14
N ASP A 347 27.15 -1.40 -10.02
CA ASP A 347 28.24 -2.25 -9.50
C ASP A 347 27.92 -2.73 -8.09
N GLU A 348 28.07 -4.04 -7.86
CA GLU A 348 27.89 -4.67 -6.54
C GLU A 348 28.79 -4.02 -5.49
N SER A 349 30.02 -3.67 -5.83
CA SER A 349 30.96 -3.04 -4.92
C SER A 349 30.45 -1.69 -4.40
N LEU A 350 29.83 -0.89 -5.26
CA LEU A 350 29.21 0.38 -4.87
C LEU A 350 28.01 0.19 -3.93
N ILE A 351 27.17 -0.80 -4.20
CA ILE A 351 26.04 -1.12 -3.35
C ILE A 351 26.54 -1.56 -1.97
N LEU A 352 27.51 -2.48 -1.91
CA LEU A 352 28.08 -2.96 -0.66
C LEU A 352 28.78 -1.83 0.13
N GLU A 353 29.45 -0.88 -0.54
CA GLU A 353 30.05 0.28 0.11
C GLU A 353 28.97 1.16 0.78
N ILE A 354 27.87 1.41 0.09
CA ILE A 354 26.73 2.16 0.63
C ILE A 354 26.14 1.45 1.85
N LEU A 355 25.90 0.14 1.75
CA LEU A 355 25.37 -0.66 2.86
C LEU A 355 26.31 -0.63 4.07
N ASN A 356 27.62 -0.80 3.87
CA ASN A 356 28.63 -0.74 4.95
C ASN A 356 28.72 0.63 5.62
N SER A 357 28.47 1.71 4.90
CA SER A 357 28.57 3.08 5.44
C SER A 357 27.29 3.61 6.05
N SER A 358 26.13 2.96 5.82
CA SER A 358 24.80 3.47 6.18
C SER A 358 24.04 2.58 7.16
N LEU A 359 24.46 1.33 7.37
CA LEU A 359 23.90 0.37 8.32
C LEU A 359 24.79 0.24 9.54
#